data_c12f78dfb20406842846b72878c045c5
#
_entry.id   c12f78dfb20406842846b72878c045c5
#
_cell.length_a   1.000
_cell.length_b   1.000
_cell.length_c   1.000
_cell.angle_alpha   90.00
_cell.angle_beta   90.00
_cell.angle_gamma   90.00
#
_symmetry.space_group_name_H-M   'P 1'
#
loop_
_entity.id
_entity.type
_entity.pdbx_description
1 polymer ?
#
loop_
_entity_poly.entity_id
_entity_poly.type
_entity_poly.pdbx_seq_one_letter_code
_entity_poly.pdbx_strand_id
1 'polypeptide(L)'
;MTQKTRKILKAALTAGVALAMSGSTFAQATAATPCFRGINLSGAEFGKPGGKINKDYTWPSEETVAYFASKGFDTVRLPFMWERLQPKLMQPLDKDEVGRLKEAVERIRAHRMRIILDPHNYARYNGHLVGSELVPDAAFGDFWARLAKLYANEHDVIFGLMNEPAKIPIAQWLNAANQATAAIRGKAGADNLILVPGTAWTGAHSWMQPIYGEPNGVAMARFEDPGKNFAFEVHQYLDDDFSGTKNNCSRSDDAVDALKSFTLWLREHGFRGFLGEFGAPGGKVRCIDALKGMVDVTEDNKDVWTGWTYWVAGDWWPATEELNIQPTAEGDRPQLAALKPALSDFSAEGKNCPSLN
;
A
#
# COMPACT_ATOMS: atom_id res chain seq x y z
N MET A 1 56.14 85.98 7.96
CA MET A 1 56.27 85.18 6.75
C MET A 1 55.12 84.23 6.68
N THR A 2 54.36 84.39 5.69
CA THR A 2 52.96 83.97 5.57
C THR A 2 52.77 82.58 5.04
N GLN A 3 51.91 81.82 5.66
CA GLN A 3 51.34 80.54 5.05
C GLN A 3 49.83 80.66 4.93
N LYS A 4 49.36 80.53 3.72
CA LYS A 4 47.93 80.46 3.36
C LYS A 4 47.37 79.12 3.58
N THR A 5 46.33 79.01 4.38
CA THR A 5 45.53 77.81 4.64
C THR A 5 44.52 77.56 3.50
N ARG A 6 44.57 76.38 2.84
CA ARG A 6 43.48 75.89 1.96
C ARG A 6 42.64 74.87 2.69
N LYS A 7 41.37 75.16 2.83
CA LYS A 7 40.34 74.22 3.31
C LYS A 7 39.99 73.27 2.18
N ILE A 8 40.10 71.96 2.46
CA ILE A 8 39.58 70.88 1.57
C ILE A 8 38.31 70.34 2.21
N LEU A 9 37.22 70.52 1.47
CA LEU A 9 35.90 69.94 1.80
C LEU A 9 35.90 68.41 1.49
N LYS A 10 35.72 67.61 2.49
CA LYS A 10 35.51 66.15 2.26
C LYS A 10 34.00 65.91 2.17
N ALA A 11 33.54 65.50 1.01
CA ALA A 11 32.22 64.92 0.81
C ALA A 11 32.23 63.47 1.29
N ALA A 12 31.37 63.10 2.23
CA ALA A 12 31.16 61.75 2.67
C ALA A 12 30.08 61.11 1.78
N LEU A 13 30.49 60.09 1.02
CA LEU A 13 29.56 59.22 0.26
C LEU A 13 29.12 58.11 1.22
N THR A 14 27.88 58.14 1.66
CA THR A 14 27.23 57.02 2.36
C THR A 14 26.70 56.04 1.32
N ALA A 15 27.37 54.89 1.16
CA ALA A 15 26.88 53.76 0.39
C ALA A 15 25.90 52.97 1.26
N GLY A 16 24.59 53.05 0.95
CA GLY A 16 23.58 52.21 1.54
C GLY A 16 23.66 50.81 0.93
N VAL A 17 24.02 49.82 1.73
CA VAL A 17 23.91 48.39 1.37
C VAL A 17 22.47 48.00 1.61
N ALA A 18 21.70 47.80 0.53
CA ALA A 18 20.40 47.19 0.57
C ALA A 18 20.60 45.68 0.71
N LEU A 19 20.32 45.10 1.90
CA LEU A 19 20.22 43.69 2.13
C LEU A 19 18.92 43.19 1.47
N ALA A 20 19.04 42.57 0.31
CA ALA A 20 17.94 41.80 -0.29
C ALA A 20 17.74 40.51 0.54
N MET A 21 16.76 40.52 1.43
CA MET A 21 16.26 39.29 2.04
C MET A 21 15.53 38.48 0.95
N SER A 22 16.20 37.51 0.37
CA SER A 22 15.58 36.44 -0.42
C SER A 22 14.75 35.57 0.54
N GLY A 23 13.49 35.93 0.70
CA GLY A 23 12.51 35.06 1.36
C GLY A 23 12.37 33.75 0.54
N SER A 24 12.99 32.67 1.03
CA SER A 24 12.68 31.35 0.55
C SER A 24 11.24 31.06 0.95
N THR A 25 10.32 31.24 0.03
CA THR A 25 8.97 30.66 0.17
C THR A 25 9.14 29.14 0.16
N PHE A 26 9.13 28.55 1.35
CA PHE A 26 8.85 27.12 1.45
C PHE A 26 7.46 26.94 0.85
N ALA A 27 7.40 26.37 -0.34
CA ALA A 27 6.15 25.85 -0.89
C ALA A 27 5.65 24.85 0.15
N GLN A 28 4.57 25.19 0.85
CA GLN A 28 3.84 24.25 1.67
C GLN A 28 3.41 23.13 0.72
N ALA A 29 3.99 21.93 0.89
CA ALA A 29 3.53 20.76 0.19
C ALA A 29 2.03 20.63 0.50
N THR A 30 1.20 20.81 -0.51
CA THR A 30 -0.24 20.58 -0.38
C THR A 30 -0.41 19.14 0.10
N ALA A 31 -1.08 18.98 1.23
CA ALA A 31 -1.35 17.65 1.80
C ALA A 31 -1.94 16.75 0.71
N ALA A 32 -1.25 15.63 0.45
CA ALA A 32 -1.68 14.72 -0.60
C ALA A 32 -3.01 14.08 -0.18
N THR A 33 -4.04 14.25 -0.98
CA THR A 33 -5.32 13.56 -0.81
C THR A 33 -5.10 12.07 -1.05
N PRO A 34 -5.63 11.13 -0.22
CA PRO A 34 -5.55 9.70 -0.51
C PRO A 34 -6.16 9.45 -1.89
N CYS A 35 -5.37 8.84 -2.77
CA CYS A 35 -5.76 8.59 -4.14
C CYS A 35 -6.24 7.18 -4.39
N PHE A 36 -6.15 6.31 -3.38
CA PHE A 36 -6.41 4.88 -3.54
C PHE A 36 -7.59 4.48 -2.67
N ARG A 37 -8.72 4.22 -3.29
CA ARG A 37 -9.91 3.66 -2.64
C ARG A 37 -10.27 2.38 -3.36
N GLY A 38 -9.88 1.28 -2.79
CA GLY A 38 -9.80 0.04 -3.53
C GLY A 38 -10.47 -1.15 -2.88
N ILE A 39 -10.39 -2.24 -3.63
CA ILE A 39 -10.89 -3.56 -3.31
C ILE A 39 -9.81 -4.61 -3.53
N ASN A 40 -9.72 -5.58 -2.61
CA ASN A 40 -8.96 -6.79 -2.85
C ASN A 40 -9.80 -7.73 -3.70
N LEU A 41 -9.35 -8.05 -4.93
CA LEU A 41 -9.97 -9.04 -5.80
C LEU A 41 -9.19 -10.34 -5.72
N SER A 42 -9.57 -11.16 -4.75
CA SER A 42 -8.92 -12.41 -4.38
C SER A 42 -9.34 -13.56 -5.30
N GLY A 43 -8.44 -14.49 -5.56
CA GLY A 43 -8.68 -15.67 -6.41
C GLY A 43 -7.41 -16.21 -7.07
N ALA A 44 -6.45 -15.35 -7.46
CA ALA A 44 -5.23 -15.80 -8.11
C ALA A 44 -4.15 -16.29 -7.13
N GLU A 45 -4.33 -16.14 -5.85
CA GLU A 45 -3.53 -16.73 -4.78
C GLU A 45 -4.04 -18.12 -4.35
N PHE A 46 -5.26 -18.51 -4.75
CA PHE A 46 -5.88 -19.78 -4.34
C PHE A 46 -5.14 -21.03 -4.83
N GLY A 47 -5.44 -22.15 -4.18
CA GLY A 47 -4.89 -23.44 -4.54
C GLY A 47 -3.45 -23.65 -4.07
N LYS A 48 -2.66 -24.33 -4.89
CA LYS A 48 -1.26 -24.66 -4.60
C LYS A 48 -0.36 -24.40 -5.82
N PRO A 49 0.97 -24.36 -5.65
CA PRO A 49 1.89 -24.32 -6.79
C PRO A 49 1.58 -25.42 -7.83
N GLY A 50 1.55 -25.04 -9.11
CA GLY A 50 1.16 -25.96 -10.20
C GLY A 50 -0.34 -26.21 -10.35
N GLY A 51 -1.19 -25.48 -9.60
CA GLY A 51 -2.65 -25.46 -9.78
C GLY A 51 -3.05 -25.00 -11.18
N LYS A 52 -4.27 -25.42 -11.60
CA LYS A 52 -4.80 -25.10 -12.94
C LYS A 52 -5.77 -23.93 -12.88
N ILE A 53 -5.61 -23.00 -13.81
CA ILE A 53 -6.55 -21.88 -13.99
C ILE A 53 -7.99 -22.39 -14.17
N ASN A 54 -8.96 -21.67 -13.61
CA ASN A 54 -10.39 -21.95 -13.61
C ASN A 54 -10.78 -23.32 -12.96
N LYS A 55 -9.85 -23.89 -12.19
CA LYS A 55 -10.10 -25.10 -11.40
C LYS A 55 -9.58 -24.97 -9.96
N ASP A 56 -8.35 -24.52 -9.81
CA ASP A 56 -7.69 -24.39 -8.51
C ASP A 56 -7.52 -22.91 -8.12
N TYR A 57 -7.55 -22.01 -9.08
CA TYR A 57 -7.48 -20.56 -8.91
C TYR A 57 -8.12 -19.83 -10.10
N THR A 58 -8.37 -18.52 -9.93
CA THR A 58 -8.92 -17.68 -10.99
C THR A 58 -8.36 -16.26 -10.89
N TRP A 59 -8.31 -15.55 -12.02
CA TRP A 59 -8.10 -14.10 -12.08
C TRP A 59 -9.46 -13.41 -12.11
N PRO A 60 -9.57 -12.13 -11.64
CA PRO A 60 -10.84 -11.41 -11.64
C PRO A 60 -11.49 -11.35 -13.02
N SER A 61 -12.81 -11.59 -13.09
CA SER A 61 -13.59 -11.45 -14.31
C SER A 61 -13.81 -10.00 -14.70
N GLU A 62 -14.15 -9.77 -15.96
CA GLU A 62 -14.57 -8.45 -16.46
C GLU A 62 -15.78 -7.92 -15.70
N GLU A 63 -16.76 -8.80 -15.42
CA GLU A 63 -17.97 -8.44 -14.70
C GLU A 63 -17.67 -7.93 -13.29
N THR A 64 -16.80 -8.60 -12.56
CA THR A 64 -16.38 -8.22 -11.21
C THR A 64 -15.65 -6.87 -11.23
N VAL A 65 -14.69 -6.67 -12.13
CA VAL A 65 -13.95 -5.41 -12.24
C VAL A 65 -14.90 -4.25 -12.61
N ALA A 66 -15.76 -4.43 -13.61
CA ALA A 66 -16.75 -3.44 -14.04
C ALA A 66 -17.71 -3.06 -12.90
N TYR A 67 -18.15 -4.05 -12.10
CA TYR A 67 -19.03 -3.79 -10.96
C TYR A 67 -18.34 -2.84 -9.95
N PHE A 68 -17.13 -3.15 -9.48
CA PHE A 68 -16.45 -2.33 -8.48
C PHE A 68 -16.09 -0.95 -9.03
N ALA A 69 -15.65 -0.85 -10.28
CA ALA A 69 -15.45 0.43 -10.94
C ALA A 69 -16.73 1.29 -10.95
N SER A 70 -17.91 0.68 -11.23
CA SER A 70 -19.22 1.35 -11.21
C SER A 70 -19.65 1.86 -9.84
N LYS A 71 -19.07 1.29 -8.75
CA LYS A 71 -19.30 1.72 -7.37
C LYS A 71 -18.36 2.83 -6.91
N GLY A 72 -17.41 3.23 -7.76
CA GLY A 72 -16.45 4.31 -7.47
C GLY A 72 -15.12 3.85 -6.91
N PHE A 73 -14.84 2.53 -6.88
CA PHE A 73 -13.50 2.04 -6.57
C PHE A 73 -12.53 2.40 -7.70
N ASP A 74 -11.35 2.87 -7.36
CA ASP A 74 -10.33 3.33 -8.31
C ASP A 74 -9.05 2.47 -8.29
N THR A 75 -9.00 1.48 -7.40
CA THR A 75 -7.83 0.64 -7.19
C THR A 75 -8.22 -0.81 -6.93
N VAL A 76 -7.49 -1.74 -7.50
CA VAL A 76 -7.58 -3.17 -7.20
C VAL A 76 -6.26 -3.63 -6.58
N ARG A 77 -6.30 -4.16 -5.35
CA ARG A 77 -5.22 -4.99 -4.84
C ARG A 77 -5.45 -6.40 -5.37
N LEU A 78 -4.45 -6.93 -6.07
CA LEU A 78 -4.52 -8.16 -6.84
C LEU A 78 -3.61 -9.22 -6.23
N PRO A 79 -4.12 -10.04 -5.29
CA PRO A 79 -3.37 -11.14 -4.69
C PRO A 79 -3.04 -12.22 -5.72
N PHE A 80 -1.82 -12.75 -5.66
CA PHE A 80 -1.40 -13.90 -6.47
C PHE A 80 -0.31 -14.71 -5.75
N MET A 81 -0.05 -15.92 -6.24
CA MET A 81 0.96 -16.81 -5.67
C MET A 81 2.32 -16.63 -6.36
N TRP A 82 3.38 -16.33 -5.59
CA TRP A 82 4.75 -16.15 -6.11
C TRP A 82 5.24 -17.39 -6.87
N GLU A 83 5.07 -18.59 -6.29
CA GLU A 83 5.51 -19.85 -6.90
C GLU A 83 4.85 -20.13 -8.25
N ARG A 84 3.70 -19.56 -8.50
CA ARG A 84 3.01 -19.72 -9.79
C ARG A 84 3.63 -18.81 -10.84
N LEU A 85 3.95 -17.56 -10.48
CA LEU A 85 4.67 -16.65 -11.38
C LEU A 85 6.14 -17.02 -11.57
N GLN A 86 6.81 -17.55 -10.54
CA GLN A 86 8.22 -17.98 -10.62
C GLN A 86 8.36 -19.39 -10.04
N PRO A 87 8.11 -20.45 -10.83
CA PRO A 87 8.12 -21.85 -10.35
C PRO A 87 9.47 -22.34 -9.82
N LYS A 88 10.55 -21.66 -10.17
CA LYS A 88 11.91 -21.93 -9.67
C LYS A 88 12.59 -20.62 -9.33
N LEU A 89 13.10 -20.52 -8.11
CA LEU A 89 13.83 -19.35 -7.66
C LEU A 89 14.98 -18.99 -8.61
N MET A 90 15.24 -17.71 -8.82
CA MET A 90 16.31 -17.17 -9.67
C MET A 90 16.16 -17.52 -11.17
N GLN A 91 15.08 -18.13 -11.59
CA GLN A 91 14.80 -18.43 -12.99
C GLN A 91 13.79 -17.44 -13.60
N PRO A 92 13.63 -17.41 -14.93
CA PRO A 92 12.62 -16.60 -15.59
C PRO A 92 11.21 -16.85 -15.01
N LEU A 93 10.38 -15.81 -15.03
CA LEU A 93 8.96 -15.93 -14.72
C LEU A 93 8.29 -16.86 -15.75
N ASP A 94 7.26 -17.57 -15.31
CA ASP A 94 6.43 -18.41 -16.16
C ASP A 94 5.69 -17.55 -17.19
N LYS A 95 5.82 -17.89 -18.48
CA LYS A 95 5.30 -17.06 -19.57
C LYS A 95 3.78 -17.05 -19.62
N ASP A 96 3.17 -18.19 -19.32
CA ASP A 96 1.71 -18.34 -19.40
C ASP A 96 1.05 -17.59 -18.24
N GLU A 97 1.64 -17.70 -17.03
CA GLU A 97 1.13 -17.00 -15.87
C GLU A 97 1.36 -15.48 -15.94
N VAL A 98 2.49 -15.03 -16.48
CA VAL A 98 2.72 -13.61 -16.80
C VAL A 98 1.70 -13.12 -17.84
N GLY A 99 1.35 -13.96 -18.83
CA GLY A 99 0.28 -13.65 -19.78
C GLY A 99 -1.06 -13.38 -19.09
N ARG A 100 -1.47 -14.26 -18.17
CA ARG A 100 -2.71 -14.13 -17.39
C ARG A 100 -2.70 -12.90 -16.46
N LEU A 101 -1.57 -12.66 -15.80
CA LEU A 101 -1.39 -11.44 -14.99
C LEU A 101 -1.58 -10.18 -15.85
N LYS A 102 -0.94 -10.12 -17.02
CA LYS A 102 -1.10 -8.99 -17.94
C LYS A 102 -2.54 -8.80 -18.41
N GLU A 103 -3.22 -9.88 -18.76
CA GLU A 103 -4.65 -9.83 -19.12
C GLU A 103 -5.50 -9.28 -17.98
N ALA A 104 -5.24 -9.68 -16.73
CA ALA A 104 -5.95 -9.15 -15.56
C ALA A 104 -5.64 -7.67 -15.34
N VAL A 105 -4.37 -7.26 -15.47
CA VAL A 105 -3.95 -5.84 -15.36
C VAL A 105 -4.64 -5.00 -16.44
N GLU A 106 -4.64 -5.43 -17.70
CA GLU A 106 -5.30 -4.68 -18.80
C GLU A 106 -6.82 -4.60 -18.59
N ARG A 107 -7.44 -5.65 -18.07
CA ARG A 107 -8.87 -5.65 -17.72
C ARG A 107 -9.18 -4.58 -16.67
N ILE A 108 -8.36 -4.48 -15.63
CA ILE A 108 -8.52 -3.47 -14.58
C ILE A 108 -8.29 -2.06 -15.15
N ARG A 109 -7.27 -1.88 -15.98
CA ARG A 109 -6.96 -0.61 -16.67
C ARG A 109 -8.07 -0.12 -17.59
N ALA A 110 -8.77 -1.04 -18.26
CA ALA A 110 -9.90 -0.69 -19.13
C ALA A 110 -10.99 0.08 -18.37
N HIS A 111 -11.08 -0.12 -17.06
CA HIS A 111 -11.97 0.62 -16.15
C HIS A 111 -11.30 1.82 -15.44
N ARG A 112 -10.09 2.22 -15.87
CA ARG A 112 -9.32 3.33 -15.31
C ARG A 112 -8.99 3.15 -13.83
N MET A 113 -8.87 1.90 -13.38
CA MET A 113 -8.46 1.56 -12.03
C MET A 113 -6.95 1.27 -12.00
N ARG A 114 -6.34 1.55 -10.86
CA ARG A 114 -4.94 1.22 -10.55
C ARG A 114 -4.82 -0.20 -10.03
N ILE A 115 -3.63 -0.74 -10.07
CA ILE A 115 -3.36 -2.12 -9.67
C ILE A 115 -2.25 -2.15 -8.61
N ILE A 116 -2.52 -2.80 -7.48
CA ILE A 116 -1.50 -3.19 -6.51
C ILE A 116 -1.19 -4.66 -6.74
N LEU A 117 0.02 -4.95 -7.19
CA LEU A 117 0.51 -6.33 -7.34
C LEU A 117 0.93 -6.86 -5.97
N ASP A 118 0.28 -7.92 -5.51
CA ASP A 118 0.47 -8.49 -4.19
C ASP A 118 0.85 -9.98 -4.24
N PRO A 119 2.14 -10.33 -4.09
CA PRO A 119 2.52 -11.73 -3.83
C PRO A 119 2.01 -12.15 -2.45
N HIS A 120 0.94 -12.97 -2.43
CA HIS A 120 0.17 -13.31 -1.23
C HIS A 120 0.77 -14.49 -0.45
N ASN A 121 2.05 -14.38 -0.09
CA ASN A 121 2.87 -15.52 0.32
C ASN A 121 3.39 -15.49 1.77
N TYR A 122 2.99 -14.53 2.62
CA TYR A 122 3.34 -14.48 4.05
C TYR A 122 4.85 -14.55 4.32
N ALA A 123 5.66 -13.91 3.48
CA ALA A 123 7.13 -13.97 3.45
C ALA A 123 7.67 -15.42 3.27
N ARG A 124 7.00 -16.22 2.44
CA ARG A 124 7.40 -17.60 2.17
C ARG A 124 7.43 -17.90 0.68
N TYR A 125 8.25 -18.90 0.34
CA TYR A 125 8.23 -19.56 -0.95
C TYR A 125 8.29 -21.07 -0.72
N ASN A 126 7.34 -21.85 -1.24
CA ASN A 126 7.18 -23.28 -0.94
C ASN A 126 7.26 -23.62 0.57
N GLY A 127 6.67 -22.74 1.41
CA GLY A 127 6.64 -22.92 2.85
C GLY A 127 7.89 -22.46 3.60
N HIS A 128 9.01 -22.16 2.92
CA HIS A 128 10.26 -21.70 3.51
C HIS A 128 10.33 -20.17 3.60
N LEU A 129 10.81 -19.66 4.74
CA LEU A 129 10.90 -18.21 4.98
C LEU A 129 11.90 -17.53 4.03
N VAL A 130 11.55 -16.36 3.54
CA VAL A 130 12.48 -15.44 2.88
C VAL A 130 13.61 -15.07 3.85
N GLY A 131 14.84 -14.98 3.36
CA GLY A 131 16.04 -14.79 4.17
C GLY A 131 16.57 -16.08 4.80
N SER A 132 16.00 -17.24 4.50
CA SER A 132 16.57 -18.55 4.86
C SER A 132 17.56 -19.05 3.80
N GLU A 133 18.29 -20.11 4.13
CA GLU A 133 19.22 -20.77 3.18
C GLU A 133 18.48 -21.24 1.91
N LEU A 134 17.26 -21.75 2.05
CA LEU A 134 16.45 -22.26 0.93
C LEU A 134 15.78 -21.15 0.11
N VAL A 135 15.54 -20.00 0.70
CA VAL A 135 14.93 -18.82 0.04
C VAL A 135 15.73 -17.58 0.43
N PRO A 136 16.94 -17.40 -0.10
CA PRO A 136 17.77 -16.24 0.24
C PRO A 136 17.11 -14.93 -0.21
N ASP A 137 17.42 -13.83 0.47
CA ASP A 137 16.91 -12.48 0.13
C ASP A 137 17.17 -12.11 -1.33
N ALA A 138 18.30 -12.58 -1.89
CA ALA A 138 18.61 -12.39 -3.31
C ALA A 138 17.59 -13.03 -4.25
N ALA A 139 16.91 -14.12 -3.85
CA ALA A 139 15.85 -14.74 -4.64
C ALA A 139 14.57 -13.89 -4.62
N PHE A 140 14.24 -13.28 -3.48
CA PHE A 140 13.14 -12.34 -3.38
C PHE A 140 13.42 -11.06 -4.19
N GLY A 141 14.65 -10.56 -4.12
CA GLY A 141 15.11 -9.44 -4.96
C GLY A 141 15.09 -9.76 -6.47
N ASP A 142 15.45 -10.98 -6.88
CA ASP A 142 15.39 -11.42 -8.30
C ASP A 142 13.94 -11.48 -8.80
N PHE A 143 13.03 -12.04 -7.98
CA PHE A 143 11.61 -12.07 -8.30
C PHE A 143 11.08 -10.66 -8.56
N TRP A 144 11.32 -9.73 -7.62
CA TRP A 144 10.86 -8.36 -7.77
C TRP A 144 11.53 -7.62 -8.92
N ALA A 145 12.82 -7.82 -9.16
CA ALA A 145 13.49 -7.21 -10.31
C ALA A 145 12.85 -7.63 -11.64
N ARG A 146 12.44 -8.91 -11.76
CA ARG A 146 11.78 -9.44 -12.96
C ARG A 146 10.36 -8.94 -13.10
N LEU A 147 9.58 -8.98 -12.02
CA LEU A 147 8.18 -8.55 -12.04
C LEU A 147 8.09 -7.03 -12.26
N ALA A 148 8.85 -6.24 -11.50
CA ALA A 148 8.86 -4.80 -11.64
C ALA A 148 9.29 -4.32 -13.02
N LYS A 149 10.19 -5.05 -13.69
CA LYS A 149 10.60 -4.71 -15.06
C LYS A 149 9.46 -4.78 -16.09
N LEU A 150 8.41 -5.57 -15.83
CA LEU A 150 7.25 -5.66 -16.71
C LEU A 150 6.41 -4.37 -16.70
N TYR A 151 6.47 -3.61 -15.61
CA TYR A 151 5.63 -2.44 -15.35
C TYR A 151 6.45 -1.21 -14.90
N ALA A 152 7.75 -1.21 -15.22
CA ALA A 152 8.61 -0.09 -14.83
C ALA A 152 8.10 1.22 -15.46
N ASN A 153 7.92 2.24 -14.62
CA ASN A 153 7.41 3.56 -14.97
C ASN A 153 5.94 3.57 -15.45
N GLU A 154 5.20 2.51 -15.18
CA GLU A 154 3.75 2.46 -15.35
C GLU A 154 3.11 2.81 -13.98
N HIS A 155 2.88 4.10 -13.73
CA HIS A 155 2.53 4.64 -12.39
C HIS A 155 1.13 4.23 -11.89
N ASP A 156 0.33 3.62 -12.72
CA ASP A 156 -0.93 2.97 -12.34
C ASP A 156 -0.71 1.57 -11.72
N VAL A 157 0.51 1.02 -11.79
CA VAL A 157 0.90 -0.23 -11.13
C VAL A 157 1.75 0.07 -9.90
N ILE A 158 1.31 -0.46 -8.77
CA ILE A 158 1.90 -0.29 -7.45
C ILE A 158 2.45 -1.65 -7.00
N PHE A 159 3.60 -1.67 -6.35
CA PHE A 159 4.24 -2.90 -5.89
C PHE A 159 4.01 -3.10 -4.39
N GLY A 160 3.08 -3.97 -4.01
CA GLY A 160 2.96 -4.50 -2.63
C GLY A 160 4.01 -5.57 -2.41
N LEU A 161 5.03 -5.31 -1.61
CA LEU A 161 6.19 -6.21 -1.55
C LEU A 161 5.82 -7.66 -1.19
N MET A 162 4.87 -7.84 -0.26
CA MET A 162 4.48 -9.16 0.23
C MET A 162 3.21 -9.06 1.07
N ASN A 163 2.25 -9.96 0.88
CA ASN A 163 1.18 -10.08 1.85
C ASN A 163 1.69 -10.57 3.20
N GLU A 164 1.33 -9.87 4.27
CA GLU A 164 1.37 -10.32 5.67
C GLU A 164 2.60 -11.15 6.08
N PRO A 165 3.81 -10.63 6.08
CA PRO A 165 4.95 -11.37 6.59
C PRO A 165 4.67 -11.94 7.98
N ALA A 166 4.64 -13.28 8.10
CA ALA A 166 4.19 -13.98 9.29
C ALA A 166 5.25 -14.90 9.87
N LYS A 167 5.42 -14.86 11.19
CA LYS A 167 6.37 -15.72 11.94
C LYS A 167 7.80 -15.65 11.39
N ILE A 168 8.19 -14.44 10.96
CA ILE A 168 9.53 -14.11 10.50
C ILE A 168 10.13 -13.06 11.45
N PRO A 169 11.39 -13.19 11.89
CA PRO A 169 12.06 -12.15 12.67
C PRO A 169 12.08 -10.82 11.91
N ILE A 170 11.78 -9.72 12.60
CA ILE A 170 11.67 -8.40 11.95
C ILE A 170 12.97 -7.98 11.27
N ALA A 171 14.13 -8.28 11.86
CA ALA A 171 15.43 -7.97 11.25
C ALA A 171 15.64 -8.71 9.93
N GLN A 172 15.19 -9.97 9.84
CA GLN A 172 15.25 -10.78 8.61
C GLN A 172 14.31 -10.22 7.56
N TRP A 173 13.06 -9.85 7.94
CA TRP A 173 12.10 -9.24 7.02
C TRP A 173 12.58 -7.89 6.50
N LEU A 174 13.07 -7.00 7.37
CA LEU A 174 13.59 -5.69 6.98
C LEU A 174 14.73 -5.82 5.95
N ASN A 175 15.66 -6.77 6.18
CA ASN A 175 16.74 -7.02 5.22
C ASN A 175 16.21 -7.48 3.87
N ALA A 176 15.25 -8.42 3.84
CA ALA A 176 14.62 -8.91 2.62
C ALA A 176 13.87 -7.78 1.86
N ALA A 177 13.11 -6.95 2.60
CA ALA A 177 12.38 -5.82 2.04
C ALA A 177 13.32 -4.77 1.42
N ASN A 178 14.42 -4.42 2.11
CA ASN A 178 15.44 -3.51 1.58
C ASN A 178 16.10 -4.07 0.31
N GLN A 179 16.45 -5.35 0.29
CA GLN A 179 17.05 -5.98 -0.91
C GLN A 179 16.08 -6.04 -2.08
N ALA A 180 14.81 -6.36 -1.85
CA ALA A 180 13.78 -6.34 -2.90
C ALA A 180 13.60 -4.94 -3.46
N THR A 181 13.49 -3.93 -2.59
CA THR A 181 13.36 -2.52 -3.00
C THR A 181 14.58 -2.05 -3.80
N ALA A 182 15.79 -2.35 -3.33
CA ALA A 182 17.02 -2.04 -4.06
C ALA A 182 17.05 -2.71 -5.45
N ALA A 183 16.50 -3.93 -5.57
CA ALA A 183 16.40 -4.63 -6.86
C ALA A 183 15.36 -4.01 -7.79
N ILE A 184 14.21 -3.58 -7.27
CA ILE A 184 13.20 -2.82 -8.01
C ILE A 184 13.81 -1.53 -8.57
N ARG A 185 14.47 -0.74 -7.73
CA ARG A 185 15.06 0.54 -8.14
C ARG A 185 16.27 0.36 -9.06
N GLY A 186 17.22 -0.50 -8.66
CA GLY A 186 18.51 -0.61 -9.36
C GLY A 186 18.49 -1.55 -10.56
N LYS A 187 17.82 -2.71 -10.47
CA LYS A 187 17.83 -3.71 -11.56
C LYS A 187 16.68 -3.56 -12.54
N ALA A 188 15.47 -3.24 -12.04
CA ALA A 188 14.33 -3.00 -12.91
C ALA A 188 14.29 -1.56 -13.42
N GLY A 189 14.88 -0.60 -12.72
CA GLY A 189 14.83 0.83 -13.06
C GLY A 189 13.44 1.43 -12.83
N ALA A 190 12.66 0.83 -11.92
CA ALA A 190 11.27 1.21 -11.69
C ALA A 190 11.16 2.23 -10.55
N ASP A 191 10.38 3.29 -10.75
CA ASP A 191 10.09 4.36 -9.78
C ASP A 191 8.69 4.26 -9.17
N ASN A 192 7.92 3.25 -9.51
CA ASN A 192 6.57 2.97 -9.01
C ASN A 192 6.50 3.05 -7.47
N LEU A 193 5.32 3.39 -6.94
CA LEU A 193 5.06 3.33 -5.50
C LEU A 193 5.26 1.91 -4.98
N ILE A 194 5.93 1.78 -3.85
CA ILE A 194 6.12 0.50 -3.13
C ILE A 194 5.32 0.54 -1.83
N LEU A 195 4.48 -0.47 -1.59
CA LEU A 195 3.83 -0.71 -0.31
C LEU A 195 4.66 -1.72 0.49
N VAL A 196 4.96 -1.37 1.75
CA VAL A 196 5.93 -2.09 2.58
C VAL A 196 5.26 -2.56 3.86
N PRO A 197 4.92 -3.85 3.98
CA PRO A 197 4.36 -4.39 5.20
C PRO A 197 5.44 -4.62 6.28
N GLY A 198 5.00 -4.62 7.55
CA GLY A 198 5.79 -5.14 8.66
C GLY A 198 5.67 -6.66 8.81
N THR A 199 6.31 -7.23 9.84
CA THR A 199 6.04 -8.62 10.28
C THR A 199 4.80 -8.67 11.19
N ALA A 200 4.49 -9.84 11.79
CA ALA A 200 3.30 -10.06 12.60
C ALA A 200 2.00 -9.74 11.84
N TRP A 201 1.91 -10.26 10.60
CA TRP A 201 0.79 -10.03 9.69
C TRP A 201 0.51 -8.54 9.41
N THR A 202 1.55 -7.71 9.56
CA THR A 202 1.49 -6.24 9.36
C THR A 202 0.35 -5.54 10.11
N GLY A 203 -0.10 -6.11 11.24
CA GLY A 203 -1.23 -5.60 12.01
C GLY A 203 -0.97 -4.20 12.57
N ALA A 204 -1.88 -3.25 12.35
CA ALA A 204 -1.78 -1.92 12.95
C ALA A 204 -1.82 -2.01 14.49
N HIS A 205 -2.66 -2.90 15.05
CA HIS A 205 -2.78 -3.16 16.50
C HIS A 205 -1.48 -3.66 17.14
N SER A 206 -0.62 -4.32 16.35
CA SER A 206 0.63 -4.90 16.82
C SER A 206 1.88 -4.11 16.40
N TRP A 207 1.72 -2.97 15.72
CA TRP A 207 2.82 -2.23 15.12
C TRP A 207 3.93 -1.84 16.11
N MET A 208 3.55 -1.49 17.34
CA MET A 208 4.48 -1.14 18.42
C MET A 208 4.74 -2.28 19.42
N GLN A 209 4.34 -3.52 19.09
CA GLN A 209 4.53 -4.67 19.96
C GLN A 209 5.74 -5.52 19.52
N PRO A 210 6.60 -5.99 20.41
CA PRO A 210 7.80 -6.78 20.09
C PRO A 210 7.44 -8.28 19.93
N ILE A 211 6.71 -8.64 18.85
CA ILE A 211 6.22 -10.01 18.62
C ILE A 211 7.32 -10.92 18.04
N TYR A 212 8.00 -10.47 16.99
CA TYR A 212 9.05 -11.25 16.31
C TYR A 212 10.40 -10.51 16.33
N GLY A 213 10.81 -10.06 17.48
CA GLY A 213 11.97 -9.23 17.73
C GLY A 213 11.57 -7.85 18.25
N GLU A 214 12.26 -6.81 17.84
CA GLU A 214 11.83 -5.43 18.15
C GLU A 214 10.50 -5.08 17.46
N PRO A 215 9.76 -4.06 17.93
CA PRO A 215 8.52 -3.63 17.29
C PRO A 215 8.72 -3.24 15.81
N ASN A 216 7.70 -3.49 14.98
CA ASN A 216 7.68 -2.99 13.61
C ASN A 216 7.98 -1.48 13.54
N GLY A 217 7.33 -0.68 14.41
CA GLY A 217 7.52 0.78 14.42
C GLY A 217 8.95 1.23 14.71
N VAL A 218 9.75 0.40 15.36
CA VAL A 218 11.19 0.67 15.59
C VAL A 218 12.03 0.17 14.43
N ALA A 219 11.83 -1.08 14.01
CA ALA A 219 12.63 -1.68 12.95
C ALA A 219 12.37 -1.05 11.59
N MET A 220 11.10 -0.93 11.21
CA MET A 220 10.71 -0.44 9.88
C MET A 220 11.00 1.05 9.68
N ALA A 221 11.17 1.82 10.75
CA ALA A 221 11.68 3.20 10.64
C ALA A 221 13.09 3.27 10.00
N ARG A 222 13.80 2.16 9.90
CA ARG A 222 15.09 2.02 9.22
C ARG A 222 14.99 1.42 7.82
N PHE A 223 13.77 1.28 7.29
CA PHE A 223 13.56 0.84 5.91
C PHE A 223 14.15 1.87 4.94
N GLU A 224 14.79 1.38 3.88
CA GLU A 224 15.48 2.20 2.90
C GLU A 224 14.88 2.00 1.49
N ASP A 225 14.39 3.08 0.90
CA ASP A 225 14.07 3.14 -0.52
C ASP A 225 14.93 4.23 -1.20
N PRO A 226 15.86 3.86 -2.08
CA PRO A 226 16.65 4.83 -2.85
C PRO A 226 15.79 5.78 -3.69
N GLY A 227 14.60 5.32 -4.12
CA GLY A 227 13.63 6.12 -4.88
C GLY A 227 12.76 7.03 -4.03
N LYS A 228 12.75 6.86 -2.72
CA LYS A 228 11.90 7.61 -1.76
C LYS A 228 10.41 7.62 -2.11
N ASN A 229 9.93 6.61 -2.82
CA ASN A 229 8.54 6.47 -3.23
C ASN A 229 7.92 5.21 -2.64
N PHE A 230 7.59 5.24 -1.35
CA PHE A 230 6.96 4.14 -0.63
C PHE A 230 5.93 4.61 0.39
N ALA A 231 5.09 3.68 0.84
CA ALA A 231 4.23 3.83 2.00
C ALA A 231 4.26 2.54 2.82
N PHE A 232 4.12 2.63 4.14
CA PHE A 232 3.97 1.44 4.97
C PHE A 232 2.57 0.90 4.87
N GLU A 233 2.45 -0.41 4.62
CA GLU A 233 1.18 -1.12 4.54
C GLU A 233 0.86 -1.76 5.89
N VAL A 234 -0.37 -1.55 6.37
CA VAL A 234 -0.91 -2.23 7.54
C VAL A 234 -2.25 -2.85 7.23
N HIS A 235 -2.57 -3.93 7.95
CA HIS A 235 -3.87 -4.59 7.96
C HIS A 235 -4.54 -4.43 9.31
N GLN A 236 -5.88 -4.37 9.36
CA GLN A 236 -6.62 -4.29 10.60
C GLN A 236 -8.02 -4.85 10.48
N TYR A 237 -8.34 -5.83 11.32
CA TYR A 237 -9.66 -6.44 11.41
C TYR A 237 -10.31 -6.17 12.76
N LEU A 238 -11.58 -6.61 12.94
CA LEU A 238 -12.45 -6.24 14.05
C LEU A 238 -12.73 -7.40 15.02
N ASP A 239 -12.34 -8.61 14.66
CA ASP A 239 -12.59 -9.84 15.42
C ASP A 239 -11.63 -9.99 16.61
N ASP A 240 -11.88 -11.00 17.45
CA ASP A 240 -11.23 -11.13 18.78
C ASP A 240 -9.71 -11.17 18.72
N ASP A 241 -9.12 -11.69 17.65
CA ASP A 241 -7.66 -11.79 17.44
C ASP A 241 -7.16 -10.97 16.25
N PHE A 242 -8.01 -10.09 15.71
CA PHE A 242 -7.71 -9.22 14.57
C PHE A 242 -7.30 -9.96 13.29
N SER A 243 -7.73 -11.22 13.12
CA SER A 243 -7.35 -12.06 11.98
C SER A 243 -8.23 -11.89 10.75
N GLY A 244 -9.43 -11.33 10.89
CA GLY A 244 -10.44 -11.27 9.83
C GLY A 244 -11.08 -12.63 9.49
N THR A 245 -10.81 -13.66 10.30
CA THR A 245 -11.29 -15.03 10.04
C THR A 245 -12.54 -15.41 10.85
N LYS A 246 -13.02 -14.52 11.73
CA LYS A 246 -14.15 -14.78 12.61
C LYS A 246 -15.28 -13.79 12.39
N ASN A 247 -16.52 -14.29 12.39
CA ASN A 247 -17.72 -13.50 12.11
C ASN A 247 -18.18 -12.69 13.33
N ASN A 248 -17.27 -11.92 13.94
CA ASN A 248 -17.57 -11.00 15.03
C ASN A 248 -16.77 -9.69 14.87
N CYS A 249 -17.13 -8.72 15.69
CA CYS A 249 -16.46 -7.42 15.75
C CYS A 249 -16.30 -6.97 17.22
N SER A 250 -15.84 -7.89 18.04
CA SER A 250 -15.67 -7.68 19.48
C SER A 250 -14.60 -6.62 19.80
N ARG A 251 -13.66 -6.39 18.87
CA ARG A 251 -12.54 -5.45 19.01
C ARG A 251 -12.72 -4.19 18.15
N SER A 252 -13.96 -3.76 17.89
CA SER A 252 -14.27 -2.60 17.03
C SER A 252 -13.54 -1.32 17.44
N ASP A 253 -13.62 -0.96 18.72
CA ASP A 253 -13.01 0.27 19.23
C ASP A 253 -11.47 0.18 19.19
N ASP A 254 -10.94 -0.97 19.58
CA ASP A 254 -9.48 -1.24 19.55
C ASP A 254 -8.91 -1.17 18.12
N ALA A 255 -9.66 -1.63 17.13
CA ALA A 255 -9.23 -1.59 15.73
C ALA A 255 -9.13 -0.14 15.20
N VAL A 256 -10.13 0.70 15.50
CA VAL A 256 -10.10 2.12 15.16
C VAL A 256 -8.95 2.83 15.88
N ASP A 257 -8.74 2.53 17.16
CA ASP A 257 -7.66 3.15 17.95
C ASP A 257 -6.28 2.66 17.52
N ALA A 258 -6.16 1.43 17.01
CA ALA A 258 -4.93 0.93 16.39
C ALA A 258 -4.54 1.77 15.15
N LEU A 259 -5.50 2.08 14.26
CA LEU A 259 -5.26 2.94 13.10
C LEU A 259 -4.90 4.38 13.50
N LYS A 260 -5.55 4.94 14.53
CA LYS A 260 -5.18 6.26 15.08
C LYS A 260 -3.74 6.24 15.62
N SER A 261 -3.37 5.20 16.34
CA SER A 261 -2.01 5.04 16.88
C SER A 261 -0.97 4.93 15.76
N PHE A 262 -1.26 4.16 14.73
CA PHE A 262 -0.41 4.06 13.54
C PHE A 262 -0.32 5.40 12.78
N THR A 263 -1.41 6.16 12.69
CA THR A 263 -1.43 7.53 12.11
C THR A 263 -0.47 8.47 12.85
N LEU A 264 -0.45 8.42 14.17
CA LEU A 264 0.50 9.22 14.97
C LEU A 264 1.94 8.82 14.68
N TRP A 265 2.22 7.51 14.61
CA TRP A 265 3.55 7.00 14.26
C TRP A 265 4.00 7.48 12.87
N LEU A 266 3.11 7.46 11.86
CA LEU A 266 3.41 7.97 10.52
C LEU A 266 3.80 9.45 10.56
N ARG A 267 3.07 10.29 11.30
CA ARG A 267 3.36 11.72 11.44
C ARG A 267 4.67 11.98 12.15
N GLU A 268 4.93 11.26 13.24
CA GLU A 268 6.15 11.41 14.02
C GLU A 268 7.41 11.15 13.17
N HIS A 269 7.33 10.19 12.24
CA HIS A 269 8.46 9.79 11.40
C HIS A 269 8.44 10.42 10.00
N GLY A 270 7.40 11.17 9.63
CA GLY A 270 7.26 11.74 8.29
C GLY A 270 7.01 10.70 7.20
N PHE A 271 6.36 9.58 7.55
CA PHE A 271 6.05 8.50 6.62
C PHE A 271 4.62 8.60 6.09
N ARG A 272 4.37 7.84 5.02
CA ARG A 272 3.04 7.61 4.45
C ARG A 272 2.57 6.19 4.81
N GLY A 273 1.25 6.03 4.99
CA GLY A 273 0.60 4.76 5.29
C GLY A 273 -0.40 4.35 4.22
N PHE A 274 -0.68 3.06 4.18
CA PHE A 274 -1.70 2.44 3.36
C PHE A 274 -2.42 1.35 4.16
N LEU A 275 -3.75 1.32 4.14
CA LEU A 275 -4.54 0.26 4.77
C LEU A 275 -4.85 -0.82 3.72
N GLY A 276 -3.99 -1.84 3.64
CA GLY A 276 -4.03 -2.86 2.58
C GLY A 276 -5.17 -3.85 2.70
N GLU A 277 -5.52 -4.21 3.95
CA GLU A 277 -6.67 -5.06 4.23
C GLU A 277 -7.40 -4.59 5.49
N PHE A 278 -8.70 -4.54 5.38
CA PHE A 278 -9.64 -4.35 6.48
C PHE A 278 -11.02 -4.79 6.01
N GLY A 279 -11.85 -5.25 6.92
CA GLY A 279 -13.17 -5.73 6.56
C GLY A 279 -14.05 -5.92 7.78
N ALA A 280 -15.34 -6.11 7.55
CA ALA A 280 -16.33 -6.30 8.62
C ALA A 280 -17.44 -7.26 8.19
N PRO A 281 -18.00 -8.07 9.13
CA PRO A 281 -19.24 -8.81 8.88
C PRO A 281 -20.40 -7.87 8.55
N GLY A 282 -21.13 -8.16 7.46
CA GLY A 282 -22.21 -7.30 6.94
C GLY A 282 -23.50 -7.30 7.77
N GLY A 283 -23.73 -8.35 8.55
CA GLY A 283 -25.00 -8.59 9.24
C GLY A 283 -25.22 -7.82 10.55
N LYS A 284 -24.25 -6.98 11.00
CA LYS A 284 -24.29 -6.33 12.33
C LYS A 284 -23.98 -4.83 12.24
N VAL A 285 -24.90 -4.00 12.73
CA VAL A 285 -24.75 -2.53 12.71
C VAL A 285 -23.43 -2.08 13.33
N ARG A 286 -23.08 -2.59 14.53
CA ARG A 286 -21.81 -2.25 15.20
C ARG A 286 -20.57 -2.55 14.34
N CYS A 287 -20.59 -3.62 13.55
CA CYS A 287 -19.47 -3.96 12.64
C CYS A 287 -19.38 -2.96 11.49
N ILE A 288 -20.54 -2.56 10.95
CA ILE A 288 -20.62 -1.56 9.88
C ILE A 288 -20.19 -0.17 10.38
N ASP A 289 -20.58 0.22 11.60
CA ASP A 289 -20.14 1.47 12.22
C ASP A 289 -18.62 1.49 12.45
N ALA A 290 -18.05 0.37 12.92
CA ALA A 290 -16.61 0.25 13.09
C ALA A 290 -15.85 0.26 11.75
N LEU A 291 -16.40 -0.40 10.71
CA LEU A 291 -15.86 -0.33 9.34
C LEU A 291 -15.80 1.11 8.85
N LYS A 292 -16.90 1.87 9.04
CA LYS A 292 -16.93 3.29 8.71
C LYS A 292 -15.89 4.06 9.51
N GLY A 293 -15.76 3.81 10.81
CA GLY A 293 -14.76 4.45 11.67
C GLY A 293 -13.32 4.22 11.20
N MET A 294 -12.99 3.03 10.69
CA MET A 294 -11.67 2.77 10.11
C MET A 294 -11.44 3.57 8.82
N VAL A 295 -12.45 3.66 7.96
CA VAL A 295 -12.38 4.52 6.75
C VAL A 295 -12.22 5.98 7.14
N ASP A 296 -13.02 6.48 8.08
CA ASP A 296 -12.94 7.87 8.56
C ASP A 296 -11.52 8.21 9.06
N VAL A 297 -10.84 7.30 9.77
CA VAL A 297 -9.45 7.54 10.21
C VAL A 297 -8.53 7.80 9.02
N THR A 298 -8.64 7.04 7.94
CA THR A 298 -7.79 7.25 6.76
C THR A 298 -8.17 8.50 5.99
N GLU A 299 -9.46 8.77 5.83
CA GLU A 299 -9.98 9.93 5.07
C GLU A 299 -9.74 11.26 5.79
N ASP A 300 -9.85 11.29 7.11
CA ASP A 300 -9.60 12.50 7.92
C ASP A 300 -8.11 12.83 8.09
N ASN A 301 -7.21 11.89 7.75
CA ASN A 301 -5.77 12.02 7.93
C ASN A 301 -5.00 11.89 6.60
N LYS A 302 -5.50 12.58 5.57
CA LYS A 302 -4.95 12.59 4.21
C LYS A 302 -3.52 13.11 4.10
N ASP A 303 -3.03 13.76 5.13
CA ASP A 303 -1.64 14.22 5.23
C ASP A 303 -0.63 13.06 5.28
N VAL A 304 -1.04 11.89 5.80
CA VAL A 304 -0.17 10.72 5.95
C VAL A 304 -0.71 9.45 5.31
N TRP A 305 -2.03 9.31 5.10
CA TRP A 305 -2.60 8.13 4.45
C TRP A 305 -2.69 8.31 2.94
N THR A 306 -2.21 7.31 2.18
CA THR A 306 -2.28 7.28 0.71
C THR A 306 -3.53 6.57 0.20
N GLY A 307 -4.22 5.82 1.06
CA GLY A 307 -5.46 5.14 0.69
C GLY A 307 -5.68 3.82 1.42
N TRP A 308 -6.62 3.05 0.88
CA TRP A 308 -7.05 1.78 1.45
C TRP A 308 -7.60 0.82 0.39
N THR A 309 -7.59 -0.48 0.70
CA THR A 309 -8.25 -1.54 -0.07
C THR A 309 -9.05 -2.46 0.84
N TYR A 310 -10.37 -2.55 0.63
CA TYR A 310 -11.25 -3.39 1.43
C TYR A 310 -10.99 -4.89 1.16
N TRP A 311 -10.99 -5.71 2.19
CA TRP A 311 -10.99 -7.17 2.11
C TRP A 311 -12.40 -7.70 2.35
N VAL A 312 -13.15 -8.29 1.41
CA VAL A 312 -12.67 -8.84 0.16
C VAL A 312 -13.82 -8.92 -0.88
N ALA A 313 -13.48 -9.13 -2.12
CA ALA A 313 -14.37 -9.63 -3.15
C ALA A 313 -13.59 -10.58 -4.10
N GLY A 314 -14.32 -11.24 -4.99
CA GLY A 314 -13.75 -12.12 -5.99
C GLY A 314 -14.78 -13.14 -6.48
N ASP A 315 -14.61 -13.61 -7.71
CA ASP A 315 -15.58 -14.47 -8.40
C ASP A 315 -15.81 -15.82 -7.69
N TRP A 316 -14.83 -16.27 -6.89
CA TRP A 316 -14.88 -17.57 -6.22
C TRP A 316 -15.12 -17.52 -4.71
N TRP A 317 -15.30 -16.32 -4.17
CA TRP A 317 -15.66 -16.18 -2.77
C TRP A 317 -17.10 -16.62 -2.54
N PRO A 318 -17.36 -17.50 -1.54
CA PRO A 318 -18.72 -17.92 -1.24
C PRO A 318 -19.60 -16.73 -0.82
N ALA A 319 -20.84 -16.74 -1.26
CA ALA A 319 -21.81 -15.72 -0.85
C ALA A 319 -22.09 -15.74 0.67
N THR A 320 -21.79 -16.85 1.34
CA THR A 320 -21.91 -17.01 2.79
C THR A 320 -20.74 -16.42 3.58
N GLU A 321 -19.66 -16.00 2.91
CA GLU A 321 -18.53 -15.37 3.57
C GLU A 321 -18.90 -13.93 3.99
N GLU A 322 -18.79 -13.65 5.28
CA GLU A 322 -19.32 -12.43 5.88
C GLU A 322 -18.58 -11.15 5.47
N LEU A 323 -17.29 -11.26 5.12
CA LEU A 323 -16.49 -10.13 4.66
C LEU A 323 -16.61 -9.91 3.15
N ASN A 324 -17.14 -10.87 2.41
CA ASN A 324 -17.28 -10.80 0.97
C ASN A 324 -18.31 -9.74 0.56
N ILE A 325 -17.87 -8.73 -0.24
CA ILE A 325 -18.75 -7.70 -0.81
C ILE A 325 -19.04 -7.87 -2.30
N GLN A 326 -18.72 -9.05 -2.86
CA GLN A 326 -19.23 -9.42 -4.18
C GLN A 326 -20.75 -9.32 -4.18
N PRO A 327 -21.39 -8.69 -5.19
CA PRO A 327 -22.83 -8.56 -5.23
C PRO A 327 -23.53 -9.93 -5.28
N THR A 328 -24.72 -9.99 -4.74
CA THR A 328 -25.59 -11.16 -4.82
C THR A 328 -26.80 -10.90 -5.74
N ALA A 329 -27.65 -11.89 -5.92
CA ALA A 329 -28.91 -11.71 -6.65
C ALA A 329 -29.83 -10.65 -5.99
N GLU A 330 -29.67 -10.42 -4.69
CA GLU A 330 -30.42 -9.42 -3.92
C GLU A 330 -29.79 -8.01 -4.05
N GLY A 331 -28.62 -7.88 -4.66
CA GLY A 331 -27.93 -6.60 -4.90
C GLY A 331 -26.65 -6.40 -4.09
N ASP A 332 -26.39 -5.16 -3.74
CA ASP A 332 -25.19 -4.73 -3.04
C ASP A 332 -25.12 -5.26 -1.59
N ARG A 333 -23.94 -5.62 -1.14
CA ARG A 333 -23.71 -6.05 0.24
C ARG A 333 -23.72 -4.86 1.22
N PRO A 334 -24.16 -5.05 2.48
CA PRO A 334 -24.33 -3.97 3.45
C PRO A 334 -23.08 -3.13 3.70
N GLN A 335 -21.89 -3.71 3.66
CA GLN A 335 -20.62 -3.03 3.86
C GLN A 335 -20.39 -1.90 2.86
N LEU A 336 -20.91 -2.04 1.63
CA LEU A 336 -20.73 -1.03 0.60
C LEU A 336 -21.35 0.31 1.02
N ALA A 337 -22.42 0.31 1.83
CA ALA A 337 -23.03 1.52 2.35
C ALA A 337 -22.08 2.32 3.27
N ALA A 338 -21.21 1.62 4.03
CA ALA A 338 -20.20 2.27 4.88
C ALA A 338 -19.04 2.87 4.07
N LEU A 339 -18.71 2.26 2.93
CA LEU A 339 -17.62 2.71 2.04
C LEU A 339 -18.06 3.82 1.10
N LYS A 340 -19.34 3.86 0.74
CA LYS A 340 -19.90 4.76 -0.28
C LYS A 340 -19.60 6.25 -0.07
N PRO A 341 -19.62 6.84 1.14
CA PRO A 341 -19.26 8.24 1.31
C PRO A 341 -17.86 8.56 0.78
N ALA A 342 -16.87 7.77 1.14
CA ALA A 342 -15.49 7.94 0.66
C ALA A 342 -15.36 7.72 -0.86
N LEU A 343 -16.09 6.74 -1.41
CA LEU A 343 -16.09 6.44 -2.86
C LEU A 343 -16.76 7.54 -3.69
N SER A 344 -17.82 8.19 -3.17
CA SER A 344 -18.54 9.24 -3.89
C SER A 344 -17.79 10.57 -3.92
N ASP A 345 -17.06 10.91 -2.85
CA ASP A 345 -16.27 12.14 -2.78
C ASP A 345 -15.12 12.15 -3.80
N PHE A 346 -14.56 10.98 -4.10
CA PHE A 346 -13.48 10.84 -5.08
C PHE A 346 -13.93 11.24 -6.51
N SER A 347 -15.14 10.91 -6.90
CA SER A 347 -15.66 11.23 -8.24
C SER A 347 -15.82 12.73 -8.49
N ALA A 348 -16.00 13.51 -7.44
CA ALA A 348 -16.12 14.98 -7.49
C ALA A 348 -14.74 15.69 -7.43
N GLU A 349 -13.78 15.12 -6.72
CA GLU A 349 -12.46 15.70 -6.44
C GLU A 349 -11.30 15.11 -7.27
N GLY A 350 -11.57 14.18 -8.18
CA GLY A 350 -10.56 13.44 -8.97
C GLY A 350 -9.52 14.26 -9.74
N LYS A 351 -9.45 15.57 -9.48
CA LYS A 351 -8.42 16.49 -9.99
C LYS A 351 -7.26 16.74 -9.02
N ASN A 352 -7.35 16.26 -7.78
CA ASN A 352 -6.39 16.61 -6.71
C ASN A 352 -5.57 15.42 -6.19
N CYS A 353 -5.67 14.26 -6.82
CA CYS A 353 -4.72 13.20 -6.55
C CYS A 353 -3.32 13.68 -6.95
N PRO A 354 -2.30 13.56 -6.08
CA PRO A 354 -0.94 13.79 -6.53
C PRO A 354 -0.70 12.89 -7.73
N SER A 355 -0.24 13.49 -8.84
CA SER A 355 0.26 12.69 -9.94
C SER A 355 1.30 11.73 -9.36
N LEU A 356 1.14 10.45 -9.59
CA LEU A 356 2.18 9.47 -9.31
C LEU A 356 3.28 9.72 -10.36
N ASN A 357 4.10 10.75 -10.11
CA ASN A 357 5.28 11.09 -10.91
C ASN A 357 6.49 10.48 -10.24
#